data_9a8617d5f107d9ab1e13003d2351d05e
#
_entry.id   9a8617d5f107d9ab1e13003d2351d05e
#
_cell.length_a   1.000
_cell.length_b   1.000
_cell.length_c   1.000
_cell.angle_alpha   90.00
_cell.angle_beta   90.00
_cell.angle_gamma   90.00
#
_symmetry.space_group_name_H-M   'P 1'
#
loop_
_entity.id
_entity.type
_entity.pdbx_description
1 polymer ?
#
loop_
_entity_poly.entity_id
_entity_poly.type
_entity_poly.pdbx_seq_one_letter_code
_entity_poly.pdbx_strand_id
1 'polypeptide(L)'
;MEEKRILEALAKARAEGRDALTEVEGIALLDIMGVDRPRNHFIAGSKAVAGLEPLPGERAVVKVISPEILHKTEMGGVAIVRNEPAAIAAAIADMEGRFGAYRVDGYTVNEFVPFEPKLGHEIIIGYRFAKDFGPVVSFGPGGIYTEFLAKQFRPGAANLFFSPATATRELVRAAPQESAVRALLCDGMRGTKNAVDAA
;
A
#
# COMPACT_ATOMS: atom_id res chain seq x y z
N MET A 1 -21.08 11.25 7.66
CA MET A 1 -20.54 11.87 6.43
C MET A 1 -19.42 11.00 5.83
N GLU A 2 -18.50 10.53 6.64
CA GLU A 2 -17.35 9.65 6.23
C GLU A 2 -17.83 8.30 5.68
N GLU A 3 -18.72 7.61 6.39
CA GLU A 3 -19.30 6.33 5.95
C GLU A 3 -19.90 6.40 4.54
N LYS A 4 -20.66 7.48 4.25
CA LYS A 4 -21.26 7.67 2.93
C LYS A 4 -20.20 7.77 1.82
N ARG A 5 -19.10 8.49 2.05
CA ARG A 5 -17.98 8.63 1.09
C ARG A 5 -17.27 7.30 0.86
N ILE A 6 -17.10 6.48 1.92
CA ILE A 6 -16.54 5.13 1.80
C ILE A 6 -17.46 4.25 0.95
N LEU A 7 -18.76 4.26 1.23
CA LEU A 7 -19.74 3.47 0.48
C LEU A 7 -19.80 3.90 -1.00
N GLU A 8 -19.71 5.19 -1.30
CA GLU A 8 -19.67 5.70 -2.68
C GLU A 8 -18.42 5.20 -3.46
N ALA A 9 -17.24 5.20 -2.83
CA ALA A 9 -16.01 4.67 -3.44
C ALA A 9 -16.13 3.16 -3.74
N LEU A 10 -16.67 2.39 -2.80
CA LEU A 10 -16.88 0.95 -2.97
C LEU A 10 -17.95 0.66 -4.04
N ALA A 11 -19.04 1.45 -4.07
CA ALA A 11 -20.09 1.31 -5.07
C ALA A 11 -19.59 1.56 -6.48
N LYS A 12 -18.71 2.55 -6.67
CA LYS A 12 -18.08 2.83 -7.95
C LYS A 12 -17.25 1.64 -8.46
N ALA A 13 -16.39 1.06 -7.61
CA ALA A 13 -15.58 -0.10 -7.99
C ALA A 13 -16.47 -1.28 -8.41
N ARG A 14 -17.56 -1.55 -7.66
CA ARG A 14 -18.54 -2.60 -7.99
C ARG A 14 -19.27 -2.34 -9.31
N ALA A 15 -19.68 -1.11 -9.55
CA ALA A 15 -20.35 -0.72 -10.80
C ALA A 15 -19.46 -0.94 -12.03
N GLU A 16 -18.14 -0.83 -11.86
CA GLU A 16 -17.13 -1.10 -12.87
C GLU A 16 -16.71 -2.59 -12.94
N GLY A 17 -17.34 -3.47 -12.15
CA GLY A 17 -17.05 -4.90 -12.10
C GLY A 17 -15.69 -5.24 -11.47
N ARG A 18 -15.15 -4.35 -10.64
CA ARG A 18 -13.85 -4.55 -9.97
C ARG A 18 -14.02 -5.10 -8.56
N ASP A 19 -13.17 -6.05 -8.21
CA ASP A 19 -13.09 -6.63 -6.85
C ASP A 19 -12.09 -5.89 -5.95
N ALA A 20 -11.35 -4.91 -6.49
CA ALA A 20 -10.37 -4.13 -5.78
C ALA A 20 -10.49 -2.63 -6.11
N LEU A 21 -10.14 -1.79 -5.13
CA LEU A 21 -9.95 -0.37 -5.33
C LEU A 21 -8.63 -0.11 -6.05
N THR A 22 -8.59 0.95 -6.86
CA THR A 22 -7.33 1.50 -7.35
C THR A 22 -6.54 2.15 -6.20
N GLU A 23 -5.24 2.38 -6.40
CA GLU A 23 -4.41 3.07 -5.39
C GLU A 23 -4.96 4.46 -5.04
N VAL A 24 -5.47 5.20 -6.02
CA VAL A 24 -6.07 6.52 -5.81
C VAL A 24 -7.33 6.45 -4.94
N GLU A 25 -8.18 5.46 -5.19
CA GLU A 25 -9.38 5.23 -4.38
C GLU A 25 -9.02 4.80 -2.96
N GLY A 26 -8.00 3.94 -2.80
CA GLY A 26 -7.47 3.55 -1.49
C GLY A 26 -6.89 4.73 -0.71
N ILE A 27 -6.12 5.60 -1.37
CA ILE A 27 -5.59 6.83 -0.77
C ILE A 27 -6.73 7.73 -0.27
N ALA A 28 -7.80 7.90 -1.05
CA ALA A 28 -8.96 8.68 -0.63
C ALA A 28 -9.64 8.08 0.62
N LEU A 29 -9.65 6.75 0.78
CA LEU A 29 -10.14 6.11 2.00
C LEU A 29 -9.24 6.39 3.20
N LEU A 30 -7.90 6.36 3.04
CA LEU A 30 -6.96 6.71 4.11
C LEU A 30 -7.19 8.15 4.59
N ASP A 31 -7.40 9.09 3.68
CA ASP A 31 -7.73 10.49 4.02
C ASP A 31 -9.04 10.60 4.82
N ILE A 32 -10.07 9.85 4.44
CA ILE A 32 -11.35 9.81 5.18
C ILE A 32 -11.16 9.27 6.60
N MET A 33 -10.30 8.26 6.75
CA MET A 33 -10.00 7.63 8.05
C MET A 33 -9.01 8.42 8.91
N GLY A 34 -8.45 9.52 8.40
CA GLY A 34 -7.44 10.32 9.10
C GLY A 34 -6.11 9.58 9.29
N VAL A 35 -5.77 8.66 8.38
CA VAL A 35 -4.50 7.94 8.39
C VAL A 35 -3.46 8.75 7.63
N ASP A 36 -2.33 9.02 8.28
CA ASP A 36 -1.21 9.73 7.65
C ASP A 36 -0.65 8.90 6.49
N ARG A 37 -0.36 9.59 5.41
CA ARG A 37 0.19 8.99 4.19
C ARG A 37 1.19 9.92 3.51
N PRO A 38 2.07 9.40 2.64
CA PRO A 38 2.93 10.23 1.81
C PRO A 38 2.11 11.19 0.94
N ARG A 39 2.60 12.42 0.76
CA ARG A 39 1.99 13.36 -0.20
C ARG A 39 2.04 12.77 -1.59
N ASN A 40 1.02 13.02 -2.36
CA ASN A 40 0.99 12.55 -3.74
C ASN A 40 0.17 13.48 -4.65
N HIS A 41 0.42 13.32 -5.96
CA HIS A 41 -0.39 13.87 -7.03
C HIS A 41 -0.88 12.75 -7.93
N PHE A 42 -2.09 12.87 -8.42
CA PHE A 42 -2.59 12.06 -9.52
C PHE A 42 -2.60 12.90 -10.79
N ILE A 43 -2.03 12.37 -11.87
CA ILE A 43 -1.93 13.06 -13.17
C ILE A 43 -2.26 12.11 -14.31
N ALA A 44 -2.80 12.67 -15.39
CA ALA A 44 -3.24 11.89 -16.53
C ALA A 44 -2.07 11.36 -17.40
N GLY A 45 -0.92 12.02 -17.39
CA GLY A 45 0.23 11.64 -18.22
C GLY A 45 1.42 12.58 -18.07
N SER A 46 2.49 12.29 -18.82
CA SER A 46 3.76 13.01 -18.78
C SER A 46 3.66 14.52 -19.04
N LYS A 47 2.74 14.94 -19.88
CA LYS A 47 2.51 16.37 -20.23
C LYS A 47 1.95 17.19 -19.07
N ALA A 48 1.31 16.54 -18.09
CA ALA A 48 0.71 17.23 -16.94
C ALA A 48 1.70 17.52 -15.79
N VAL A 49 2.94 17.04 -15.89
CA VAL A 49 3.96 17.17 -14.84
C VAL A 49 4.36 18.63 -14.59
N ALA A 50 4.37 19.47 -15.62
CA ALA A 50 4.83 20.86 -15.53
C ALA A 50 4.02 21.74 -14.54
N GLY A 51 2.80 21.33 -14.22
CA GLY A 51 1.91 22.05 -13.29
C GLY A 51 1.86 21.47 -11.88
N LEU A 52 2.71 20.50 -11.54
CA LEU A 52 2.70 19.87 -10.23
C LEU A 52 3.34 20.78 -9.17
N GLU A 53 2.69 20.85 -8.02
CA GLU A 53 3.29 21.37 -6.80
C GLU A 53 4.49 20.50 -6.39
N PRO A 54 5.60 21.08 -5.95
CA PRO A 54 6.76 20.30 -5.50
C PRO A 54 6.41 19.37 -4.32
N LEU A 55 6.83 18.13 -4.41
CA LEU A 55 6.79 17.19 -3.29
C LEU A 55 8.01 17.37 -2.37
N PRO A 56 7.93 16.98 -1.09
CA PRO A 56 9.09 16.99 -0.21
C PRO A 56 10.18 16.00 -0.68
N GLY A 57 11.44 16.33 -0.35
CA GLY A 57 12.59 15.45 -0.54
C GLY A 57 13.18 15.46 -1.96
N GLU A 58 14.30 14.79 -2.12
CA GLU A 58 15.08 14.75 -3.36
C GLU A 58 14.60 13.70 -4.35
N ARG A 59 13.78 12.75 -3.90
CA ARG A 59 13.26 11.64 -4.71
C ARG A 59 11.74 11.62 -4.71
N ALA A 60 11.18 11.13 -5.79
CA ALA A 60 9.76 10.86 -5.93
C ALA A 60 9.54 9.42 -6.42
N VAL A 61 8.38 8.86 -6.11
CA VAL A 61 7.96 7.53 -6.60
C VAL A 61 6.83 7.72 -7.60
N VAL A 62 7.09 7.35 -8.84
CA VAL A 62 6.09 7.34 -9.92
C VAL A 62 5.50 5.95 -10.02
N LYS A 63 4.16 5.87 -10.09
CA LYS A 63 3.46 4.59 -10.25
C LYS A 63 2.36 4.71 -11.30
N VAL A 64 2.24 3.69 -12.15
CA VAL A 64 1.11 3.56 -13.07
C VAL A 64 -0.16 3.18 -12.30
N ILE A 65 -1.29 3.77 -12.68
CA ILE A 65 -2.61 3.44 -12.15
C ILE A 65 -3.43 2.78 -13.23
N SER A 66 -3.71 1.51 -13.02
CA SER A 66 -4.44 0.67 -13.96
C SER A 66 -5.18 -0.44 -13.20
N PRO A 67 -6.42 -0.75 -13.54
CA PRO A 67 -7.11 -1.92 -13.02
C PRO A 67 -6.57 -3.24 -13.57
N GLU A 68 -5.83 -3.20 -14.68
CA GLU A 68 -5.29 -4.38 -15.37
C GLU A 68 -3.86 -4.73 -14.94
N ILE A 69 -3.13 -3.79 -14.31
CA ILE A 69 -1.73 -3.97 -13.89
C ILE A 69 -1.71 -4.18 -12.37
N LEU A 70 -1.84 -5.43 -11.93
CA LEU A 70 -1.88 -5.80 -10.51
C LEU A 70 -0.46 -5.87 -9.89
N HIS A 71 0.52 -6.38 -10.64
CA HIS A 71 1.91 -6.54 -10.19
C HIS A 71 2.81 -5.42 -10.73
N LYS A 72 2.51 -4.19 -10.34
CA LYS A 72 3.15 -2.97 -10.88
C LYS A 72 4.68 -3.01 -10.83
N THR A 73 5.25 -3.46 -9.71
CA THR A 73 6.71 -3.47 -9.51
C THR A 73 7.39 -4.44 -10.49
N GLU A 74 6.88 -5.65 -10.63
CA GLU A 74 7.43 -6.69 -11.51
C GLU A 74 7.32 -6.30 -12.98
N MET A 75 6.24 -5.60 -13.35
CA MET A 75 6.01 -5.12 -14.70
C MET A 75 6.75 -3.79 -15.01
N GLY A 76 7.47 -3.21 -14.04
CA GLY A 76 8.14 -1.92 -14.21
C GLY A 76 7.19 -0.73 -14.18
N GLY A 77 6.05 -0.86 -13.53
CA GLY A 77 5.05 0.19 -13.32
C GLY A 77 5.31 1.04 -12.07
N VAL A 78 6.48 0.89 -11.44
CA VAL A 78 6.96 1.72 -10.32
C VAL A 78 8.37 2.19 -10.62
N ALA A 79 8.64 3.48 -10.51
CA ALA A 79 9.96 4.07 -10.68
C ALA A 79 10.27 5.05 -9.55
N ILE A 80 11.48 4.96 -8.99
CA ILE A 80 12.01 5.96 -8.05
C ILE A 80 12.94 6.86 -8.84
N VAL A 81 12.63 8.14 -8.89
CA VAL A 81 13.35 9.14 -9.70
C VAL A 81 13.73 10.35 -8.84
N ARG A 82 14.58 11.23 -9.38
CA ARG A 82 14.79 12.56 -8.77
C ARG A 82 13.46 13.32 -8.76
N ASN A 83 13.20 14.05 -7.69
CA ASN A 83 11.99 14.87 -7.55
C ASN A 83 12.12 16.17 -8.36
N GLU A 84 12.30 16.00 -9.67
CA GLU A 84 12.44 17.07 -10.68
C GLU A 84 11.44 16.83 -11.80
N PRO A 85 10.74 17.86 -12.28
CA PRO A 85 9.72 17.72 -13.31
C PRO A 85 10.19 16.93 -14.54
N ALA A 86 11.42 17.17 -15.01
CA ALA A 86 11.97 16.48 -16.17
C ALA A 86 12.16 14.97 -15.93
N ALA A 87 12.66 14.58 -14.76
CA ALA A 87 12.87 13.17 -14.40
C ALA A 87 11.52 12.44 -14.20
N ILE A 88 10.55 13.09 -13.59
CA ILE A 88 9.20 12.57 -13.40
C ILE A 88 8.51 12.39 -14.76
N ALA A 89 8.57 13.41 -15.63
CA ALA A 89 7.97 13.35 -16.97
C ALA A 89 8.59 12.24 -17.82
N ALA A 90 9.92 12.07 -17.77
CA ALA A 90 10.62 11.02 -18.50
C ALA A 90 10.20 9.62 -18.04
N ALA A 91 10.06 9.39 -16.71
CA ALA A 91 9.60 8.13 -16.18
C ALA A 91 8.17 7.80 -16.61
N ILE A 92 7.28 8.80 -16.61
CA ILE A 92 5.90 8.61 -17.05
C ILE A 92 5.86 8.33 -18.55
N ALA A 93 6.63 9.05 -19.38
CA ALA A 93 6.69 8.81 -20.82
C ALA A 93 7.19 7.40 -21.17
N ASP A 94 8.16 6.88 -20.41
CA ASP A 94 8.59 5.48 -20.54
C ASP A 94 7.47 4.49 -20.21
N MET A 95 6.73 4.75 -19.13
CA MET A 95 5.57 3.93 -18.75
C MET A 95 4.43 4.05 -19.77
N GLU A 96 4.17 5.23 -20.34
CA GLU A 96 3.19 5.44 -21.42
C GLU A 96 3.50 4.55 -22.62
N GLY A 97 4.79 4.48 -23.02
CA GLY A 97 5.24 3.60 -24.11
C GLY A 97 5.09 2.11 -23.76
N ARG A 98 5.45 1.73 -22.53
CA ARG A 98 5.42 0.33 -22.06
C ARG A 98 4.03 -0.21 -21.89
N PHE A 99 3.11 0.60 -21.39
CA PHE A 99 1.76 0.18 -21.03
C PHE A 99 0.68 0.63 -22.03
N GLY A 100 1.07 1.05 -23.22
CA GLY A 100 0.13 1.53 -24.25
C GLY A 100 -0.94 0.52 -24.70
N ALA A 101 -0.75 -0.78 -24.42
CA ALA A 101 -1.73 -1.83 -24.70
C ALA A 101 -2.72 -2.09 -23.54
N TYR A 102 -2.50 -1.46 -22.39
CA TYR A 102 -3.31 -1.63 -21.18
C TYR A 102 -4.23 -0.43 -20.98
N ARG A 103 -5.33 -0.65 -20.27
CA ARG A 103 -6.12 0.47 -19.75
C ARG A 103 -5.34 1.14 -18.63
N VAL A 104 -4.82 2.34 -18.89
CA VAL A 104 -4.14 3.17 -17.88
C VAL A 104 -5.06 4.34 -17.53
N ASP A 105 -5.41 4.45 -16.26
CA ASP A 105 -6.26 5.56 -15.76
C ASP A 105 -5.43 6.82 -15.49
N GLY A 106 -4.11 6.69 -15.32
CA GLY A 106 -3.16 7.77 -15.08
C GLY A 106 -1.97 7.31 -14.26
N TYR A 107 -1.32 8.24 -13.57
CA TYR A 107 -0.12 8.01 -12.79
C TYR A 107 -0.20 8.71 -11.44
N THR A 108 0.37 8.13 -10.39
CA THR A 108 0.64 8.84 -9.16
C THR A 108 2.11 9.21 -9.05
N VAL A 109 2.36 10.44 -8.62
CA VAL A 109 3.69 10.92 -8.21
C VAL A 109 3.65 11.08 -6.70
N ASN A 110 4.41 10.27 -5.98
CA ASN A 110 4.36 10.21 -4.53
C ASN A 110 5.67 10.73 -3.93
N GLU A 111 5.57 11.36 -2.78
CA GLU A 111 6.70 11.62 -1.90
C GLU A 111 7.45 10.31 -1.62
N PHE A 112 8.76 10.34 -1.73
CA PHE A 112 9.58 9.21 -1.31
C PHE A 112 9.82 9.27 0.19
N VAL A 113 9.22 8.34 0.92
CA VAL A 113 9.49 8.17 2.34
C VAL A 113 10.66 7.20 2.50
N PRO A 114 11.79 7.64 3.08
CA PRO A 114 12.92 6.75 3.34
C PRO A 114 12.51 5.62 4.28
N PHE A 115 12.89 4.41 3.93
CA PHE A 115 12.68 3.23 4.76
C PHE A 115 13.87 2.27 4.63
N GLU A 116 14.04 1.40 5.60
CA GLU A 116 15.03 0.33 5.54
C GLU A 116 14.33 -0.96 5.10
N PRO A 117 14.70 -1.55 3.95
CA PRO A 117 14.07 -2.79 3.44
C PRO A 117 14.60 -4.02 4.19
N LYS A 118 14.41 -4.02 5.52
CA LYS A 118 14.81 -5.10 6.42
C LYS A 118 13.56 -5.81 6.96
N LEU A 119 13.72 -7.08 7.32
CA LEU A 119 12.66 -7.84 7.97
C LEU A 119 12.19 -7.11 9.25
N GLY A 120 10.88 -6.94 9.38
CA GLY A 120 10.26 -6.25 10.51
C GLY A 120 10.18 -4.73 10.39
N HIS A 121 10.77 -4.10 9.36
CA HIS A 121 10.73 -2.65 9.17
C HIS A 121 9.56 -2.16 8.32
N GLU A 122 8.81 -3.07 7.75
CA GLU A 122 7.59 -2.78 7.01
C GLU A 122 6.43 -3.58 7.60
N ILE A 123 5.26 -2.97 7.66
CA ILE A 123 4.02 -3.56 8.16
C ILE A 123 3.03 -3.62 7.02
N ILE A 124 2.31 -4.73 6.91
CA ILE A 124 1.15 -4.83 6.06
C ILE A 124 -0.12 -4.84 6.91
N ILE A 125 -1.06 -3.97 6.55
CA ILE A 125 -2.43 -3.99 7.05
C ILE A 125 -3.32 -4.17 5.84
N GLY A 126 -4.10 -5.25 5.84
CA GLY A 126 -4.99 -5.58 4.75
C GLY A 126 -6.45 -5.67 5.22
N TYR A 127 -7.36 -5.30 4.34
CA TYR A 127 -8.79 -5.53 4.51
C TYR A 127 -9.33 -6.25 3.29
N ARG A 128 -10.05 -7.33 3.50
CA ARG A 128 -10.73 -8.07 2.43
C ARG A 128 -12.04 -8.66 2.92
N PHE A 129 -12.93 -8.95 1.99
CA PHE A 129 -14.11 -9.76 2.24
C PHE A 129 -13.84 -11.20 1.82
N ALA A 130 -13.93 -12.14 2.76
CA ALA A 130 -13.86 -13.57 2.51
C ALA A 130 -15.27 -14.14 2.45
N LYS A 131 -15.58 -14.94 1.41
CA LYS A 131 -16.94 -15.47 1.21
C LYS A 131 -17.44 -16.28 2.40
N ASP A 132 -16.54 -17.04 3.05
CA ASP A 132 -16.89 -17.94 4.14
C ASP A 132 -16.85 -17.27 5.52
N PHE A 133 -16.09 -16.17 5.67
CA PHE A 133 -15.87 -15.52 6.98
C PHE A 133 -16.37 -14.07 7.05
N GLY A 134 -16.80 -13.51 5.93
CA GLY A 134 -17.14 -12.09 5.87
C GLY A 134 -15.89 -11.18 5.86
N PRO A 135 -15.97 -9.97 6.44
CA PRO A 135 -14.88 -9.03 6.46
C PRO A 135 -13.71 -9.54 7.35
N VAL A 136 -12.49 -9.44 6.83
CA VAL A 136 -11.26 -9.85 7.52
C VAL A 136 -10.24 -8.72 7.44
N VAL A 137 -9.69 -8.34 8.58
CA VAL A 137 -8.50 -7.49 8.68
C VAL A 137 -7.29 -8.38 8.93
N SER A 138 -6.22 -8.17 8.17
CA SER A 138 -4.92 -8.80 8.36
C SER A 138 -3.88 -7.80 8.80
N PHE A 139 -2.94 -8.26 9.65
CA PHE A 139 -1.82 -7.47 10.16
C PHE A 139 -0.58 -8.35 10.28
N GLY A 140 0.57 -7.85 9.82
CA GLY A 140 1.83 -8.58 9.93
C GLY A 140 3.01 -7.87 9.29
N PRO A 141 4.18 -8.55 9.21
CA PRO A 141 5.33 -8.05 8.48
C PRO A 141 5.01 -7.82 6.99
N GLY A 142 5.39 -6.65 6.50
CA GLY A 142 5.21 -6.22 5.14
C GLY A 142 6.46 -6.37 4.26
N GLY A 143 6.45 -5.65 3.14
CA GLY A 143 7.55 -5.55 2.20
C GLY A 143 7.84 -6.85 1.45
N ILE A 144 9.08 -6.96 0.98
CA ILE A 144 9.55 -8.09 0.15
C ILE A 144 9.53 -9.44 0.88
N TYR A 145 9.43 -9.43 2.21
CA TYR A 145 9.41 -10.64 3.03
C TYR A 145 8.01 -11.26 3.19
N THR A 146 6.95 -10.54 2.86
CA THR A 146 5.57 -10.97 3.08
C THR A 146 5.27 -12.34 2.46
N GLU A 147 5.57 -12.51 1.18
CA GLU A 147 5.34 -13.76 0.47
C GLU A 147 6.27 -14.88 0.92
N PHE A 148 7.54 -14.56 1.21
CA PHE A 148 8.50 -15.52 1.72
C PHE A 148 8.03 -16.09 3.06
N LEU A 149 7.66 -15.23 4.01
CA LEU A 149 7.17 -15.65 5.32
C LEU A 149 5.86 -16.45 5.21
N ALA A 150 4.95 -16.05 4.34
CA ALA A 150 3.71 -16.78 4.10
C ALA A 150 3.92 -18.22 3.59
N LYS A 151 5.01 -18.47 2.85
CA LYS A 151 5.38 -19.81 2.34
C LYS A 151 6.11 -20.66 3.39
N GLN A 152 6.87 -20.03 4.30
CA GLN A 152 7.72 -20.75 5.28
C GLN A 152 6.99 -21.06 6.58
N PHE A 153 6.03 -20.26 6.97
CA PHE A 153 5.29 -20.42 8.21
C PHE A 153 3.95 -21.12 7.97
N ARG A 154 3.41 -21.77 9.02
CA ARG A 154 2.03 -22.24 8.98
C ARG A 154 1.09 -21.07 8.68
N PRO A 155 -0.01 -21.31 7.95
CA PRO A 155 -1.02 -20.27 7.73
C PRO A 155 -1.41 -19.58 9.05
N GLY A 156 -1.38 -18.26 9.07
CA GLY A 156 -1.69 -17.45 10.26
C GLY A 156 -0.54 -17.25 11.27
N ALA A 157 0.62 -17.90 11.12
CA ALA A 157 1.71 -17.73 12.07
C ALA A 157 2.51 -16.43 11.87
N ALA A 158 2.69 -16.00 10.62
CA ALA A 158 3.38 -14.76 10.28
C ALA A 158 2.45 -13.55 10.11
N ASN A 159 1.14 -13.77 10.11
CA ASN A 159 0.13 -12.74 10.01
C ASN A 159 -1.00 -13.02 11.01
N LEU A 160 -1.55 -11.97 11.57
CA LEU A 160 -2.75 -12.00 12.39
C LEU A 160 -3.96 -11.70 11.53
N PHE A 161 -5.08 -12.34 11.84
CA PHE A 161 -6.35 -12.13 11.16
C PHE A 161 -7.44 -11.85 12.19
N PHE A 162 -8.21 -10.79 11.95
CA PHE A 162 -9.29 -10.36 12.82
C PHE A 162 -10.59 -10.23 12.03
N SER A 163 -11.68 -10.68 12.62
CA SER A 163 -13.01 -10.29 12.16
C SER A 163 -13.40 -8.95 12.77
N PRO A 164 -13.67 -7.90 12.01
CA PRO A 164 -14.11 -6.62 12.56
C PRO A 164 -15.38 -6.72 13.39
N ALA A 165 -16.21 -7.74 13.15
CA ALA A 165 -17.45 -7.97 13.88
C ALA A 165 -17.23 -8.44 15.33
N THR A 166 -16.07 -9.05 15.62
CA THR A 166 -15.77 -9.65 16.93
C THR A 166 -14.49 -9.13 17.57
N ALA A 167 -13.68 -8.38 16.82
CA ALA A 167 -12.43 -7.82 17.31
C ALA A 167 -12.68 -6.71 18.34
N THR A 168 -12.17 -6.90 19.55
CA THR A 168 -12.09 -5.85 20.56
C THR A 168 -10.70 -5.25 20.59
N ARG A 169 -10.56 -4.07 21.20
CA ARG A 169 -9.24 -3.42 21.37
C ARG A 169 -8.28 -4.29 22.16
N GLU A 170 -8.78 -4.97 23.19
CA GLU A 170 -8.02 -5.90 24.06
C GLU A 170 -7.52 -7.09 23.23
N LEU A 171 -8.38 -7.70 22.42
CA LEU A 171 -8.01 -8.81 21.55
C LEU A 171 -6.93 -8.40 20.56
N VAL A 172 -7.09 -7.25 19.88
CA VAL A 172 -6.12 -6.75 18.91
C VAL A 172 -4.76 -6.45 19.55
N ARG A 173 -4.74 -5.96 20.79
CA ARG A 173 -3.49 -5.71 21.55
C ARG A 173 -2.82 -6.99 22.06
N ALA A 174 -3.60 -7.97 22.46
CA ALA A 174 -3.08 -9.23 23.00
C ALA A 174 -2.54 -10.19 21.93
N ALA A 175 -3.21 -10.27 20.77
CA ALA A 175 -2.88 -11.24 19.74
C ALA A 175 -1.42 -11.18 19.22
N PRO A 176 -0.78 -10.02 19.00
CA PRO A 176 0.62 -9.96 18.63
C PRO A 176 1.56 -10.60 19.68
N GLN A 177 1.23 -10.47 20.97
CA GLN A 177 2.08 -10.90 22.09
C GLN A 177 2.34 -12.42 22.09
N GLU A 178 1.39 -13.19 21.60
CA GLU A 178 1.43 -14.65 21.56
C GLU A 178 1.77 -15.22 20.17
N SER A 179 2.22 -14.35 19.25
CA SER A 179 2.45 -14.72 17.85
C SER A 179 3.88 -14.45 17.39
N ALA A 180 4.29 -15.11 16.30
CA ALA A 180 5.56 -14.81 15.63
C ALA A 180 5.62 -13.36 15.10
N VAL A 181 4.48 -12.69 14.94
CA VAL A 181 4.40 -11.29 14.50
C VAL A 181 5.12 -10.36 15.45
N ARG A 182 4.97 -10.58 16.77
CA ARG A 182 5.72 -9.81 17.78
C ARG A 182 7.23 -9.97 17.60
N ALA A 183 7.71 -11.21 17.52
CA ALA A 183 9.14 -11.47 17.36
C ALA A 183 9.70 -10.82 16.08
N LEU A 184 8.91 -10.83 14.99
CA LEU A 184 9.31 -10.27 13.71
C LEU A 184 9.30 -8.74 13.69
N LEU A 185 8.41 -8.08 14.44
CA LEU A 185 8.23 -6.63 14.42
C LEU A 185 8.87 -5.92 15.61
N CYS A 186 8.89 -6.55 16.79
CA CYS A 186 9.24 -5.92 18.06
C CYS A 186 10.53 -6.47 18.69
N ASP A 187 10.81 -7.76 18.52
CA ASP A 187 11.96 -8.40 19.18
C ASP A 187 13.18 -8.33 18.27
N GLY A 188 13.79 -7.20 18.08
CA GLY A 188 14.87 -6.94 17.14
C GLY A 188 15.87 -8.10 16.98
N MET A 189 16.31 -8.32 15.74
CA MET A 189 17.39 -9.25 15.45
C MET A 189 18.73 -8.70 15.93
N ARG A 190 19.70 -9.58 16.23
CA ARG A 190 21.04 -9.21 16.69
C ARG A 190 21.65 -8.12 15.79
N GLY A 191 21.91 -6.96 16.38
CA GLY A 191 22.51 -5.80 15.66
C GLY A 191 21.51 -4.89 14.94
N THR A 192 20.19 -5.09 15.11
CA THR A 192 19.16 -4.20 14.58
C THR A 192 18.38 -3.54 15.71
N LYS A 193 17.88 -2.31 15.46
CA LYS A 193 16.86 -1.69 16.32
C LYS A 193 15.49 -2.27 15.95
N ASN A 194 14.59 -2.32 16.92
CA ASN A 194 13.21 -2.72 16.67
C ASN A 194 12.52 -1.72 15.74
N ALA A 195 11.68 -2.21 14.85
CA ALA A 195 10.89 -1.37 13.97
C ALA A 195 9.67 -0.76 14.70
N VAL A 196 9.17 -1.47 15.70
CA VAL A 196 7.98 -1.09 16.48
C VAL A 196 8.27 -1.27 17.97
N ASP A 197 7.91 -0.27 18.77
CA ASP A 197 7.94 -0.40 20.23
C ASP A 197 6.81 -1.32 20.72
N ALA A 198 7.13 -2.21 21.65
CA ALA A 198 6.20 -3.21 22.17
C ALA A 198 5.20 -2.67 23.23
N ALA A 199 5.05 -1.33 23.33
CA ALA A 199 4.22 -0.68 24.35
C ALA A 199 2.70 -0.75 24.07
#